data_d9c2c7cfaf1b6afe03c27ab6882430c5
#
_entry.id   d9c2c7cfaf1b6afe03c27ab6882430c5
#
_cell.length_a   1.000
_cell.length_b   1.000
_cell.length_c   1.000
_cell.angle_alpha   90.00
_cell.angle_beta   90.00
_cell.angle_gamma   90.00
#
_symmetry.space_group_name_H-M   'P 1'
#
loop_
_entity.id
_entity.type
_entity.pdbx_description
1 polymer ?
#
loop_
_entity_poly.entity_id
_entity_poly.type
_entity_poly.pdbx_seq_one_letter_code
_entity_poly.pdbx_strand_id
1 'polypeptide(L)' 'MNAKPEPIMLTFKCRDAGHQTCHWKGAAETQALLMFKIEQHARDQHNLIIEESGKEKIKAAIKLKQ' A
#
# COMPACT_ATOMS: atom_id res chain seq x y z
N MET A 1 30.11 5.31 -14.96
CA MET A 1 29.35 5.13 -13.94
C MET A 1 27.97 4.71 -14.23
N ASN A 2 27.58 3.73 -13.69
CA ASN A 2 26.38 3.15 -14.02
C ASN A 2 25.36 3.45 -13.08
N ALA A 3 24.84 4.61 -13.18
CA ALA A 3 23.72 4.95 -12.36
C ALA A 3 22.59 4.06 -12.75
N LYS A 4 22.22 3.15 -11.93
CA LYS A 4 21.00 2.46 -12.13
C LYS A 4 19.88 3.45 -11.95
N PRO A 5 18.87 3.42 -12.81
CA PRO A 5 17.68 4.22 -12.55
C PRO A 5 17.11 3.75 -11.22
N GLU A 6 16.69 4.66 -10.39
CA GLU A 6 16.08 4.29 -9.13
C GLU A 6 14.82 3.51 -9.41
N PRO A 7 14.58 2.43 -8.68
CA PRO A 7 13.36 1.67 -8.92
C PRO A 7 12.16 2.52 -8.54
N ILE A 8 11.10 2.37 -9.30
CA ILE A 8 9.84 3.01 -8.97
C ILE A 8 9.24 2.23 -7.82
N MET A 9 8.90 2.94 -6.76
CA MET A 9 8.25 2.31 -5.62
C MET A 9 6.80 2.76 -5.55
N LEU A 10 5.93 1.80 -5.31
CA LEU A 10 4.54 2.11 -5.02
C LEU A 10 4.41 2.26 -3.52
N THR A 11 3.71 3.28 -3.08
CA THR A 11 3.54 3.55 -1.65
C THR A 11 2.07 3.68 -1.29
N PHE A 12 1.76 3.34 -0.05
CA PHE A 12 0.39 3.43 0.44
C PHE A 12 0.40 3.82 1.91
N LYS A 13 -0.49 4.72 2.28
CA LYS A 13 -0.67 5.10 3.68
C LYS A 13 -2.03 4.61 4.14
N CYS A 14 -2.07 3.89 5.24
CA CYS A 14 -3.32 3.36 5.77
C CYS A 14 -4.36 4.44 6.03
N ARG A 15 -3.91 5.61 6.46
CA ARG A 15 -4.81 6.73 6.72
C ARG A 15 -5.58 7.15 5.48
N ASP A 16 -5.01 6.93 4.29
CA ASP A 16 -5.67 7.31 3.04
C ASP A 16 -6.83 6.37 2.71
N ALA A 17 -6.91 5.23 3.38
CA ALA A 17 -8.01 4.29 3.20
C ALA A 17 -9.10 4.46 4.26
N GLY A 18 -9.04 5.51 5.04
CA GLY A 18 -10.07 5.80 6.04
C GLY A 18 -9.69 5.58 7.49
N HIS A 19 -8.50 5.04 7.75
CA HIS A 19 -8.06 4.81 9.13
C HIS A 19 -7.16 5.97 9.56
N GLN A 20 -7.77 7.11 9.80
CA GLN A 20 -7.06 8.37 10.01
C GLN A 20 -6.08 8.36 11.17
N THR A 21 -6.29 7.52 12.15
CA THR A 21 -5.39 7.43 13.29
C THR A 21 -4.26 6.41 13.08
N CYS A 22 -4.29 5.68 11.98
CA CYS A 22 -3.26 4.70 11.70
C CYS A 22 -2.13 5.35 10.91
N HIS A 23 -0.91 5.21 11.39
CA HIS A 23 0.24 5.82 10.75
C HIS A 23 1.07 4.85 9.91
N TRP A 24 0.55 3.66 9.66
CA TRP A 24 1.28 2.66 8.90
C TRP A 24 1.45 3.08 7.44
N LYS A 25 2.64 2.82 6.93
CA LYS A 25 2.95 3.07 5.53
C LYS A 25 3.57 1.82 4.96
N GLY A 26 3.21 1.51 3.74
CA GLY A 26 3.80 0.39 3.02
C GLY A 26 4.42 0.83 1.72
N ALA A 27 5.40 0.08 1.25
CA ALA A 27 6.02 0.33 -0.03
C ALA A 27 6.46 -0.99 -0.65
N ALA A 28 6.37 -1.08 -1.96
CA ALA A 28 6.81 -2.25 -2.69
C ALA A 28 7.05 -1.89 -4.15
N GLU A 29 7.78 -2.74 -4.84
CA GLU A 29 8.09 -2.48 -6.25
C GLU A 29 6.93 -2.81 -7.16
N THR A 30 6.03 -3.68 -6.74
CA THR A 30 4.88 -4.05 -7.55
C THR A 30 3.60 -3.88 -6.76
N GLN A 31 2.50 -3.69 -7.48
CA GLN A 31 1.20 -3.55 -6.86
C GLN A 31 0.80 -4.83 -6.12
N ALA A 32 1.11 -5.99 -6.68
CA ALA A 32 0.77 -7.25 -6.04
C ALA A 32 1.45 -7.40 -4.69
N LEU A 33 2.72 -7.05 -4.60
CA LEU A 33 3.45 -7.11 -3.34
C LEU A 33 2.93 -6.10 -2.34
N LEU A 34 2.65 -4.89 -2.81
CA LEU A 34 2.11 -3.86 -1.92
C LEU A 34 0.73 -4.26 -1.41
N MET A 35 -0.13 -4.79 -2.26
CA MET A 35 -1.45 -5.26 -1.84
C MET A 35 -1.34 -6.35 -0.78
N PHE A 36 -0.39 -7.27 -0.95
CA PHE A 36 -0.16 -8.31 0.04
C PHE A 36 0.18 -7.71 1.41
N LYS A 37 1.08 -6.72 1.43
CA LYS A 37 1.47 -6.04 2.66
C LYS A 37 0.31 -5.31 3.29
N ILE A 38 -0.51 -4.65 2.47
CA ILE A 38 -1.67 -3.91 2.95
C ILE A 38 -2.69 -4.86 3.57
N GLU A 39 -2.93 -5.99 2.93
CA GLU A 39 -3.89 -6.98 3.43
C GLU A 39 -3.41 -7.59 4.74
N GLN A 40 -2.10 -7.85 4.86
CA GLN A 40 -1.53 -8.35 6.10
C GLN A 40 -1.72 -7.32 7.22
N HIS A 41 -1.42 -6.07 6.92
CA HIS A 41 -1.58 -5.00 7.91
C HIS A 41 -3.04 -4.87 8.36
N ALA A 42 -3.97 -4.90 7.40
CA ALA A 42 -5.39 -4.76 7.72
C ALA A 42 -5.86 -5.90 8.61
N ARG A 43 -5.41 -7.11 8.32
CA ARG A 43 -5.78 -8.27 9.13
C ARG A 43 -5.19 -8.19 10.53
N ASP A 44 -3.91 -7.86 10.63
CA ASP A 44 -3.19 -7.88 11.89
C ASP A 44 -3.50 -6.71 12.80
N GLN A 45 -3.70 -5.55 12.24
CA GLN A 45 -3.88 -4.33 13.04
C GLN A 45 -5.33 -3.86 13.11
N HIS A 46 -6.13 -4.16 12.11
CA HIS A 46 -7.51 -3.68 12.06
C HIS A 46 -8.53 -4.80 12.06
N ASN A 47 -8.06 -6.05 12.07
CA ASN A 47 -8.92 -7.22 12.07
C ASN A 47 -9.91 -7.18 10.90
N LEU A 48 -9.43 -6.72 9.75
CA LEU A 48 -10.23 -6.56 8.56
C LEU A 48 -9.79 -7.48 7.44
N ILE A 49 -10.76 -8.00 6.71
CA ILE A 49 -10.49 -8.71 5.47
C ILE A 49 -10.92 -7.78 4.35
N ILE A 50 -9.99 -7.47 3.45
CA ILE A 50 -10.26 -6.53 2.37
C ILE A 50 -10.97 -7.25 1.23
N GLU A 51 -12.17 -6.79 0.91
CA GLU A 51 -12.95 -7.34 -0.19
C GLU A 51 -12.65 -6.60 -1.49
N GLU A 52 -13.27 -7.03 -2.58
CA GLU A 52 -13.00 -6.44 -3.90
C GLU A 52 -13.23 -4.93 -3.95
N SER A 53 -14.32 -4.47 -3.36
CA SER A 53 -14.59 -3.03 -3.33
C SER A 53 -13.53 -2.27 -2.55
N GLY A 54 -13.07 -2.86 -1.45
CA GLY A 54 -11.99 -2.26 -0.66
C GLY A 54 -10.67 -2.25 -1.43
N LYS A 55 -10.40 -3.31 -2.19
CA LYS A 55 -9.18 -3.36 -3.00
C LYS A 55 -9.17 -2.24 -4.04
N GLU A 56 -10.31 -1.93 -4.63
CA GLU A 56 -10.39 -0.86 -5.62
C GLU A 56 -10.06 0.50 -4.98
N LYS A 57 -10.58 0.75 -3.79
CA LYS A 57 -10.27 1.99 -3.08
C LYS A 57 -8.79 2.08 -2.72
N ILE A 58 -8.20 0.96 -2.30
CA ILE A 58 -6.80 0.92 -1.95
C ILE A 58 -5.93 1.17 -3.18
N LYS A 59 -6.26 0.55 -4.30
CA LYS A 59 -5.52 0.76 -5.54
C LYS A 59 -5.54 2.22 -5.94
N ALA A 60 -6.67 2.88 -5.76
CA ALA A 60 -6.79 4.30 -6.09
C ALA A 60 -5.95 5.18 -5.17
N ALA A 61 -5.66 4.70 -3.96
CA ALA A 61 -4.86 5.45 -3.00
C ALA A 61 -3.36 5.17 -3.10
N ILE A 62 -2.96 4.15 -3.86
CA ILE A 62 -1.56 3.82 -4.05
C ILE A 62 -0.91 4.89 -4.92
N LYS A 63 0.26 5.36 -4.51
CA LYS A 63 0.98 6.41 -5.21
C LYS A 63 2.34 5.92 -5.66
N LEU A 64 2.80 6.50 -6.75
CA LEU A 64 4.15 6.24 -7.23
C LEU A 64 5.10 7.20 -6.57
N LYS A 65 6.21 6.67 -6.12
CA LYS A 65 7.26 7.48 -5.58
C LYS A 65 8.57 7.08 -6.22
N GLN A 66 9.26 8.04 -6.75
CA GLN A 66 10.56 7.82 -7.37
C GLN A 66 11.66 8.28 -6.45
#